data_8d4e8e148be6365e45c40b2983e01138
#
_entry.id   8d4e8e148be6365e45c40b2983e01138
#
_cell.length_a   1.000
_cell.length_b   1.000
_cell.length_c   1.000
_cell.angle_alpha   90.00
_cell.angle_beta   90.00
_cell.angle_gamma   90.00
#
_symmetry.space_group_name_H-M   'P 1'
#
loop_
_entity.id
_entity.type
_entity.pdbx_description
1 polymer ?
#
loop_
_entity_poly.entity_id
_entity_poly.type
_entity_poly.pdbx_seq_one_letter_code
_entity_poly.pdbx_strand_id
1 'polypeptide(L)'
;MNIRYYTTAIFLLVPLFLSAQKITLGSFTTRDGGTYQGEMISGKPHGKGKTTYKNGDFYEGEYGKGKRQGYGIYTFADGEKYEGQWFQDQQHGNGTYYFSNNNRYEGLWFRDYQQGHGVMYYYNGDKYDGTWKQDKREGKGTYTFANGAYYTGEWQNDQKNGKGVFNWGDGSMYDGQWSNNLRSGKGTFKYADGDVYIGQWANDMQNGRGIYKFQNGDVYEGDYVNGERTGSGIFKYANGDKYTGQFREGDKDGQGTLAWKNGNVYIGQWKRDKPNGKGKLTIKNGDVFEGHFKNGNIDGEGVIRFADGAKFKGHFKNGKRNGPAIEESKNGLRFEGFYVDGRRDGRFVEKDRNGQIVAQGTYVRGKRQTESDKD
;
A
#
# COMPACT_ATOMS: atom_id res chain seq x y z
N MET A 1 52.07 -76.92 19.68
CA MET A 1 50.87 -77.74 19.81
C MET A 1 49.75 -76.80 20.31
N ASN A 2 49.00 -76.22 19.38
CA ASN A 2 47.97 -75.23 19.69
C ASN A 2 46.60 -75.93 19.68
N ILE A 3 45.97 -76.00 20.83
CA ILE A 3 44.62 -76.53 21.01
C ILE A 3 43.62 -75.35 20.83
N ARG A 4 42.85 -75.38 19.74
CA ARG A 4 41.71 -74.45 19.51
C ARG A 4 40.46 -75.05 20.18
N TYR A 5 39.90 -74.30 21.13
CA TYR A 5 38.58 -74.57 21.69
C TYR A 5 37.51 -73.98 20.79
N TYR A 6 36.62 -74.73 20.23
CA TYR A 6 35.39 -74.34 19.55
C TYR A 6 34.27 -74.28 20.58
N THR A 7 33.81 -73.09 20.90
CA THR A 7 32.58 -72.91 21.68
C THR A 7 31.39 -72.89 20.72
N THR A 8 30.61 -73.96 20.79
CA THR A 8 29.34 -74.10 20.08
C THR A 8 28.27 -73.36 20.84
N ALA A 9 27.84 -72.19 20.32
CA ALA A 9 26.69 -71.44 20.86
C ALA A 9 25.39 -72.12 20.41
N ILE A 10 24.70 -72.77 21.34
CA ILE A 10 23.34 -73.30 21.12
C ILE A 10 22.36 -72.14 21.21
N PHE A 11 21.85 -71.67 20.05
CA PHE A 11 20.69 -70.71 19.98
C PHE A 11 19.43 -71.52 20.32
N LEU A 12 18.91 -71.36 21.53
CA LEU A 12 17.57 -71.78 21.89
C LEU A 12 16.55 -70.84 21.15
N LEU A 13 16.02 -71.34 20.05
CA LEU A 13 14.83 -70.74 19.41
C LEU A 13 13.64 -70.98 20.35
N VAL A 14 13.31 -69.88 21.13
CA VAL A 14 12.03 -69.84 21.86
C VAL A 14 10.97 -69.48 20.80
N PRO A 15 10.01 -70.39 20.52
CA PRO A 15 8.92 -70.00 19.61
C PRO A 15 8.06 -68.97 20.30
N LEU A 16 8.10 -67.69 19.79
CA LEU A 16 7.12 -66.68 20.12
C LEU A 16 5.78 -67.15 19.53
N PHE A 17 4.96 -67.83 20.36
CA PHE A 17 3.54 -68.00 20.04
C PHE A 17 2.86 -66.65 20.13
N LEU A 18 2.80 -65.94 19.02
CA LEU A 18 1.81 -64.89 18.85
C LEU A 18 0.43 -65.60 18.81
N SER A 19 -0.23 -65.67 19.96
CA SER A 19 -1.63 -66.05 19.96
C SER A 19 -2.41 -64.95 19.27
N ALA A 20 -2.95 -65.21 18.09
CA ALA A 20 -3.86 -64.29 17.41
C ALA A 20 -5.04 -64.00 18.36
N GLN A 21 -5.13 -62.79 18.88
CA GLN A 21 -6.24 -62.40 19.75
C GLN A 21 -7.54 -62.53 18.96
N LYS A 22 -8.49 -63.31 19.46
CA LYS A 22 -9.77 -63.58 18.78
C LYS A 22 -10.64 -62.35 18.76
N ILE A 23 -10.99 -61.85 17.58
CA ILE A 23 -11.97 -60.84 17.38
C ILE A 23 -13.36 -61.42 17.65
N THR A 24 -14.18 -60.75 18.45
CA THR A 24 -15.56 -61.14 18.75
C THR A 24 -16.49 -59.93 18.44
N LEU A 25 -17.71 -60.20 18.06
CA LEU A 25 -18.77 -59.18 18.00
C LEU A 25 -19.40 -59.05 19.38
N GLY A 26 -19.63 -57.80 19.83
CA GLY A 26 -20.25 -57.56 21.11
C GLY A 26 -20.89 -56.19 21.21
N SER A 27 -21.60 -55.99 22.31
CA SER A 27 -22.26 -54.72 22.65
C SER A 27 -22.16 -54.53 24.16
N PHE A 28 -21.96 -53.28 24.60
CA PHE A 28 -21.96 -52.97 26.03
C PHE A 28 -22.32 -51.49 26.25
N THR A 29 -22.75 -51.15 27.44
CA THR A 29 -22.99 -49.77 27.88
C THR A 29 -21.65 -49.14 28.27
N THR A 30 -21.31 -48.00 27.67
CA THR A 30 -20.09 -47.23 27.97
C THR A 30 -20.18 -46.59 29.37
N ARG A 31 -19.05 -46.14 29.94
CA ARG A 31 -19.02 -45.54 31.29
C ARG A 31 -19.89 -44.29 31.42
N ASP A 32 -20.03 -43.53 30.34
CA ASP A 32 -20.85 -42.30 30.23
C ASP A 32 -22.34 -42.59 29.89
N GLY A 33 -22.72 -43.86 29.84
CA GLY A 33 -24.10 -44.30 29.60
C GLY A 33 -24.48 -44.41 28.13
N GLY A 34 -23.52 -44.29 27.19
CA GLY A 34 -23.72 -44.58 25.77
C GLY A 34 -23.74 -46.08 25.50
N THR A 35 -23.92 -46.48 24.22
CA THR A 35 -23.94 -47.88 23.78
C THR A 35 -22.92 -48.11 22.69
N TYR A 36 -22.01 -49.07 22.90
CA TYR A 36 -21.10 -49.57 21.87
C TYR A 36 -21.65 -50.83 21.25
N GLN A 37 -21.50 -50.99 19.93
CA GLN A 37 -21.79 -52.18 19.19
C GLN A 37 -20.71 -52.39 18.09
N GLY A 38 -20.02 -53.54 18.08
CA GLY A 38 -19.01 -53.78 17.07
C GLY A 38 -18.03 -54.90 17.42
N GLU A 39 -16.88 -54.85 16.76
CA GLU A 39 -15.77 -55.78 16.95
C GLU A 39 -15.02 -55.45 18.25
N MET A 40 -14.60 -56.51 18.95
CA MET A 40 -13.93 -56.43 20.25
C MET A 40 -12.76 -57.39 20.34
N ILE A 41 -11.73 -56.97 21.07
CA ILE A 41 -10.63 -57.85 21.52
C ILE A 41 -10.50 -57.69 23.04
N SER A 42 -10.53 -58.81 23.75
CA SER A 42 -10.40 -58.82 25.22
C SER A 42 -11.36 -57.88 25.92
N GLY A 43 -12.63 -57.81 25.47
CA GLY A 43 -13.67 -56.97 26.06
C GLY A 43 -13.58 -55.47 25.76
N LYS A 44 -12.69 -55.04 24.85
CA LYS A 44 -12.53 -53.64 24.45
C LYS A 44 -12.86 -53.45 22.97
N PRO A 45 -13.47 -52.32 22.59
CA PRO A 45 -13.61 -51.95 21.18
C PRO A 45 -12.34 -52.13 20.37
N HIS A 46 -12.46 -52.81 19.22
CA HIS A 46 -11.38 -53.02 18.28
C HIS A 46 -11.97 -53.26 16.89
N GLY A 47 -11.21 -52.89 15.82
CA GLY A 47 -11.75 -53.04 14.47
C GLY A 47 -12.95 -52.08 14.24
N LYS A 48 -13.96 -52.56 13.51
CA LYS A 48 -15.13 -51.74 13.15
C LYS A 48 -16.19 -51.72 14.26
N GLY A 49 -16.75 -50.56 14.55
CA GLY A 49 -17.78 -50.43 15.58
C GLY A 49 -18.54 -49.11 15.51
N LYS A 50 -19.62 -49.05 16.29
CA LYS A 50 -20.49 -47.89 16.44
C LYS A 50 -20.65 -47.55 17.92
N THR A 51 -20.63 -46.25 18.24
CA THR A 51 -20.97 -45.78 19.57
C THR A 51 -22.05 -44.70 19.46
N THR A 52 -23.15 -44.92 20.19
CA THR A 52 -24.16 -43.87 20.43
C THR A 52 -23.91 -43.31 21.83
N TYR A 53 -23.59 -42.06 21.96
CA TYR A 53 -23.32 -41.41 23.24
C TYR A 53 -24.61 -40.91 23.91
N LYS A 54 -24.60 -40.75 25.21
CA LYS A 54 -25.76 -40.32 25.98
C LYS A 54 -26.24 -38.90 25.61
N ASN A 55 -25.35 -38.04 25.15
CA ASN A 55 -25.69 -36.66 24.70
C ASN A 55 -26.29 -36.61 23.29
N GLY A 56 -26.44 -37.77 22.61
CA GLY A 56 -26.99 -37.83 21.26
C GLY A 56 -25.93 -37.85 20.14
N ASP A 57 -24.66 -37.71 20.47
CA ASP A 57 -23.58 -37.87 19.49
C ASP A 57 -23.51 -39.32 19.01
N PHE A 58 -22.94 -39.53 17.83
CA PHE A 58 -22.78 -40.84 17.22
C PHE A 58 -21.43 -40.95 16.53
N TYR A 59 -20.73 -42.08 16.78
CA TYR A 59 -19.51 -42.45 16.06
C TYR A 59 -19.66 -43.77 15.36
N GLU A 60 -19.24 -43.83 14.11
CA GLU A 60 -19.11 -45.06 13.33
C GLU A 60 -17.73 -45.10 12.67
N GLY A 61 -16.91 -46.13 13.00
CA GLY A 61 -15.55 -46.18 12.47
C GLY A 61 -14.70 -47.24 13.12
N GLU A 62 -13.39 -47.07 12.98
CA GLU A 62 -12.39 -48.00 13.50
C GLU A 62 -12.03 -47.67 14.94
N TYR A 63 -11.72 -48.74 15.67
CA TYR A 63 -11.27 -48.73 17.07
C TYR A 63 -9.97 -49.48 17.24
N GLY A 64 -9.13 -49.04 18.13
CA GLY A 64 -7.92 -49.73 18.57
C GLY A 64 -7.78 -49.64 20.08
N LYS A 65 -7.76 -50.79 20.75
CA LYS A 65 -7.56 -50.92 22.22
C LYS A 65 -8.57 -50.06 23.03
N GLY A 66 -9.81 -49.96 22.55
CA GLY A 66 -10.90 -49.25 23.22
C GLY A 66 -11.04 -47.78 22.85
N LYS A 67 -10.25 -47.28 21.93
CA LYS A 67 -10.23 -45.88 21.49
C LYS A 67 -10.54 -45.76 20.00
N ARG A 68 -11.17 -44.68 19.57
CA ARG A 68 -11.33 -44.33 18.16
C ARG A 68 -9.93 -44.20 17.52
N GLN A 69 -9.75 -44.90 16.41
CA GLN A 69 -8.47 -44.97 15.68
C GLN A 69 -8.78 -45.32 14.22
N GLY A 70 -7.86 -44.99 13.29
CA GLY A 70 -8.11 -45.21 11.85
C GLY A 70 -9.17 -44.32 11.30
N TYR A 71 -9.98 -44.75 10.35
CA TYR A 71 -11.01 -43.96 9.73
C TYR A 71 -12.35 -44.06 10.45
N GLY A 72 -13.07 -42.93 10.61
CA GLY A 72 -14.39 -42.93 11.20
C GLY A 72 -15.16 -41.60 11.02
N ILE A 73 -16.46 -41.69 11.23
CA ILE A 73 -17.40 -40.55 11.13
C ILE A 73 -17.94 -40.30 12.54
N TYR A 74 -17.81 -39.09 13.00
CA TYR A 74 -18.43 -38.60 14.24
C TYR A 74 -19.50 -37.57 13.87
N THR A 75 -20.72 -37.80 14.29
CA THR A 75 -21.85 -36.89 14.12
C THR A 75 -22.21 -36.34 15.49
N PHE A 76 -22.16 -35.06 15.65
CA PHE A 76 -22.55 -34.35 16.85
C PHE A 76 -24.08 -34.20 16.95
N ALA A 77 -24.61 -34.11 18.13
CA ALA A 77 -26.06 -33.97 18.35
C ALA A 77 -26.66 -32.68 17.75
N ASP A 78 -25.85 -31.64 17.55
CA ASP A 78 -26.21 -30.38 16.89
C ASP A 78 -26.17 -30.43 15.35
N GLY A 79 -25.80 -31.60 14.79
CA GLY A 79 -25.72 -31.83 13.35
C GLY A 79 -24.35 -31.57 12.72
N GLU A 80 -23.37 -31.09 13.47
CA GLU A 80 -21.98 -31.03 12.97
C GLU A 80 -21.46 -32.44 12.70
N LYS A 81 -20.46 -32.55 11.82
CA LYS A 81 -19.90 -33.85 11.45
C LYS A 81 -18.41 -33.76 11.19
N TYR A 82 -17.64 -34.70 11.75
CA TYR A 82 -16.28 -34.97 11.33
C TYR A 82 -16.19 -36.31 10.62
N GLU A 83 -15.54 -36.36 9.50
CA GLU A 83 -15.27 -37.55 8.70
C GLU A 83 -13.80 -37.61 8.33
N GLY A 84 -13.06 -38.54 8.93
CA GLY A 84 -11.62 -38.58 8.74
C GLY A 84 -10.89 -39.56 9.65
N GLN A 85 -9.59 -39.32 9.75
CA GLN A 85 -8.70 -40.15 10.54
C GLN A 85 -8.75 -39.78 12.02
N TRP A 86 -8.63 -40.81 12.88
CA TRP A 86 -8.63 -40.72 14.32
C TRP A 86 -7.37 -41.35 14.91
N PHE A 87 -6.85 -40.77 15.95
CA PHE A 87 -5.75 -41.37 16.73
C PHE A 87 -6.00 -41.13 18.23
N GLN A 88 -6.16 -42.24 18.96
CA GLN A 88 -6.38 -42.23 20.42
C GLN A 88 -7.52 -41.31 20.87
N ASP A 89 -8.70 -41.39 20.23
CA ASP A 89 -9.91 -40.58 20.44
C ASP A 89 -9.85 -39.13 19.92
N GLN A 90 -8.77 -38.71 19.28
CA GLN A 90 -8.62 -37.37 18.73
C GLN A 90 -8.67 -37.38 17.20
N GLN A 91 -9.23 -36.34 16.62
CA GLN A 91 -9.16 -36.05 15.18
C GLN A 91 -7.69 -35.93 14.79
N HIS A 92 -7.29 -36.60 13.73
CA HIS A 92 -5.90 -36.69 13.32
C HIS A 92 -5.78 -36.96 11.81
N GLY A 93 -4.60 -36.70 11.21
CA GLY A 93 -4.38 -36.95 9.79
C GLY A 93 -5.36 -36.19 8.90
N ASN A 94 -5.78 -36.77 7.77
CA ASN A 94 -6.72 -36.15 6.86
C ASN A 94 -8.16 -36.30 7.35
N GLY A 95 -8.94 -35.22 7.27
CA GLY A 95 -10.35 -35.24 7.63
C GLY A 95 -11.13 -34.04 7.13
N THR A 96 -12.45 -34.22 7.04
CA THR A 96 -13.40 -33.18 6.68
C THR A 96 -14.31 -32.88 7.87
N TYR A 97 -14.45 -31.62 8.22
CA TYR A 97 -15.39 -31.15 9.24
C TYR A 97 -16.49 -30.32 8.60
N TYR A 98 -17.73 -30.66 8.88
CA TYR A 98 -18.93 -29.95 8.46
C TYR A 98 -19.51 -29.22 9.66
N PHE A 99 -19.46 -27.90 9.63
CA PHE A 99 -19.94 -27.03 10.70
C PHE A 99 -21.46 -26.80 10.61
N SER A 100 -22.10 -26.53 11.71
CA SER A 100 -23.54 -26.24 11.79
C SER A 100 -23.98 -24.99 10.98
N ASN A 101 -23.05 -24.07 10.75
CA ASN A 101 -23.25 -22.87 9.93
C ASN A 101 -23.00 -23.10 8.42
N ASN A 102 -22.96 -24.33 7.94
CA ASN A 102 -22.66 -24.75 6.57
C ASN A 102 -21.23 -24.42 6.08
N ASN A 103 -20.32 -24.06 6.96
CA ASN A 103 -18.90 -24.06 6.61
C ASN A 103 -18.39 -25.50 6.51
N ARG A 104 -17.32 -25.70 5.75
CA ARG A 104 -16.65 -27.00 5.62
C ARG A 104 -15.16 -26.84 5.57
N TYR A 105 -14.45 -27.56 6.43
CA TYR A 105 -12.99 -27.66 6.39
C TYR A 105 -12.58 -29.03 5.85
N GLU A 106 -11.65 -29.05 4.92
CA GLU A 106 -11.00 -30.23 4.38
C GLU A 106 -9.48 -30.09 4.54
N GLY A 107 -8.85 -30.96 5.33
CA GLY A 107 -7.40 -30.79 5.54
C GLY A 107 -6.82 -31.68 6.61
N LEU A 108 -5.64 -31.30 7.03
CA LEU A 108 -4.89 -32.01 8.07
C LEU A 108 -5.36 -31.60 9.46
N TRP A 109 -5.42 -32.60 10.34
CA TRP A 109 -5.77 -32.48 11.75
C TRP A 109 -4.67 -33.03 12.64
N PHE A 110 -4.43 -32.41 13.76
CA PHE A 110 -3.51 -32.90 14.77
C PHE A 110 -4.08 -32.62 16.16
N ARG A 111 -4.45 -33.68 16.86
CA ARG A 111 -5.00 -33.64 18.24
C ARG A 111 -6.19 -32.66 18.34
N ASP A 112 -7.19 -32.88 17.52
CA ASP A 112 -8.45 -32.10 17.42
C ASP A 112 -8.30 -30.67 16.87
N TYR A 113 -7.10 -30.24 16.45
CA TYR A 113 -6.87 -28.94 15.84
C TYR A 113 -6.65 -29.04 14.32
N GLN A 114 -7.15 -28.08 13.57
CA GLN A 114 -6.75 -27.85 12.19
C GLN A 114 -5.25 -27.51 12.17
N GLN A 115 -4.50 -28.25 11.38
CA GLN A 115 -3.03 -28.18 11.39
C GLN A 115 -2.47 -28.50 10.00
N GLY A 116 -1.39 -27.79 9.56
CA GLY A 116 -0.81 -28.04 8.26
C GLY A 116 -1.68 -27.51 7.13
N HIS A 117 -1.68 -28.15 5.95
CA HIS A 117 -2.47 -27.68 4.81
C HIS A 117 -3.94 -28.08 4.95
N GLY A 118 -4.83 -27.12 4.62
CA GLY A 118 -6.27 -27.35 4.59
C GLY A 118 -7.03 -26.26 3.87
N VAL A 119 -8.26 -26.62 3.46
CA VAL A 119 -9.18 -25.74 2.74
C VAL A 119 -10.43 -25.52 3.57
N MET A 120 -10.75 -24.25 3.83
CA MET A 120 -12.03 -23.84 4.42
C MET A 120 -12.94 -23.30 3.33
N TYR A 121 -14.11 -23.86 3.23
CA TYR A 121 -15.22 -23.36 2.41
C TYR A 121 -16.22 -22.69 3.34
N TYR A 122 -16.48 -21.42 3.12
CA TYR A 122 -17.43 -20.64 3.93
C TYR A 122 -18.82 -20.64 3.28
N TYR A 123 -19.87 -20.59 4.08
CA TYR A 123 -21.27 -20.60 3.63
C TYR A 123 -21.61 -19.44 2.68
N ASN A 124 -20.87 -18.31 2.78
CA ASN A 124 -21.05 -17.14 1.93
C ASN A 124 -20.36 -17.26 0.56
N GLY A 125 -19.76 -18.41 0.25
CA GLY A 125 -19.03 -18.68 -0.99
C GLY A 125 -17.54 -18.30 -0.98
N ASP A 126 -17.04 -17.75 0.11
CA ASP A 126 -15.61 -17.52 0.27
C ASP A 126 -14.85 -18.84 0.44
N LYS A 127 -13.56 -18.83 0.15
CA LYS A 127 -12.67 -19.98 0.30
C LYS A 127 -11.32 -19.53 0.87
N TYR A 128 -10.81 -20.26 1.86
CA TYR A 128 -9.39 -20.19 2.23
C TYR A 128 -8.69 -21.48 1.90
N ASP A 129 -7.54 -21.40 1.25
CA ASP A 129 -6.70 -22.52 0.86
C ASP A 129 -5.26 -22.23 1.30
N GLY A 130 -4.79 -22.93 2.34
CA GLY A 130 -3.50 -22.58 2.91
C GLY A 130 -3.12 -23.36 4.16
N THR A 131 -2.16 -22.81 4.88
CA THR A 131 -1.60 -23.44 6.08
C THR A 131 -2.38 -23.02 7.32
N TRP A 132 -2.57 -23.98 8.24
CA TRP A 132 -3.26 -23.84 9.52
C TRP A 132 -2.35 -24.22 10.67
N LYS A 133 -2.53 -23.59 11.79
CA LYS A 133 -1.87 -23.92 13.05
C LYS A 133 -2.82 -23.65 14.21
N GLN A 134 -3.20 -24.72 14.92
CA GLN A 134 -4.11 -24.63 16.06
C GLN A 134 -5.39 -23.82 15.71
N ASP A 135 -6.10 -24.26 14.66
CA ASP A 135 -7.36 -23.66 14.14
C ASP A 135 -7.22 -22.24 13.56
N LYS A 136 -6.01 -21.72 13.42
CA LYS A 136 -5.77 -20.38 12.87
C LYS A 136 -5.04 -20.47 11.54
N ARG A 137 -5.38 -19.58 10.62
CA ARG A 137 -4.59 -19.38 9.39
C ARG A 137 -3.20 -18.89 9.75
N GLU A 138 -2.21 -19.58 9.24
CA GLU A 138 -0.80 -19.34 9.56
C GLU A 138 0.07 -19.67 8.34
N GLY A 139 1.19 -18.97 8.14
CA GLY A 139 2.08 -19.23 7.01
C GLY A 139 1.47 -18.76 5.68
N LYS A 140 1.62 -19.54 4.61
CA LYS A 140 1.13 -19.16 3.27
C LYS A 140 -0.28 -19.65 3.01
N GLY A 141 -1.09 -18.82 2.37
CA GLY A 141 -2.44 -19.19 1.96
C GLY A 141 -3.10 -18.16 1.05
N THR A 142 -4.15 -18.60 0.38
CA THR A 142 -4.99 -17.79 -0.50
C THR A 142 -6.40 -17.74 0.06
N TYR A 143 -6.91 -16.54 0.30
CA TYR A 143 -8.31 -16.28 0.60
C TYR A 143 -8.97 -15.73 -0.65
N THR A 144 -9.95 -16.43 -1.15
CA THR A 144 -10.76 -16.03 -2.32
C THR A 144 -12.16 -15.65 -1.84
N PHE A 145 -12.58 -14.45 -2.15
CA PHE A 145 -13.92 -13.95 -1.87
C PHE A 145 -14.91 -14.43 -2.91
N ALA A 146 -16.19 -14.55 -2.56
CA ALA A 146 -17.26 -14.98 -3.47
C ALA A 146 -17.39 -14.08 -4.71
N ASN A 147 -17.01 -12.81 -4.63
CA ASN A 147 -16.99 -11.86 -5.74
C ASN A 147 -15.79 -11.97 -6.67
N GLY A 148 -14.88 -12.93 -6.42
CA GLY A 148 -13.68 -13.15 -7.23
C GLY A 148 -12.45 -12.35 -6.80
N ALA A 149 -12.56 -11.42 -5.84
CA ALA A 149 -11.41 -10.81 -5.20
C ALA A 149 -10.58 -11.88 -4.46
N TYR A 150 -9.29 -11.65 -4.29
CA TYR A 150 -8.48 -12.59 -3.52
C TYR A 150 -7.29 -11.92 -2.84
N TYR A 151 -6.85 -12.53 -1.74
CA TYR A 151 -5.56 -12.29 -1.13
C TYR A 151 -4.73 -13.57 -1.19
N THR A 152 -3.51 -13.47 -1.66
CA THR A 152 -2.51 -14.56 -1.58
C THR A 152 -1.25 -14.02 -0.91
N GLY A 153 -0.80 -14.69 0.15
CA GLY A 153 0.34 -14.20 0.92
C GLY A 153 0.52 -14.90 2.25
N GLU A 154 1.22 -14.20 3.13
CA GLU A 154 1.54 -14.70 4.46
C GLU A 154 0.43 -14.34 5.46
N TRP A 155 0.18 -15.28 6.39
CA TRP A 155 -0.81 -15.18 7.45
C TRP A 155 -0.16 -15.44 8.80
N GLN A 156 -0.61 -14.74 9.81
CA GLN A 156 -0.23 -14.96 11.19
C GLN A 156 -1.43 -14.75 12.10
N ASN A 157 -1.81 -15.78 12.87
CA ASN A 157 -2.96 -15.73 13.78
C ASN A 157 -4.23 -15.16 13.11
N ASP A 158 -4.64 -15.70 11.95
CA ASP A 158 -5.81 -15.27 11.15
C ASP A 158 -5.70 -13.90 10.48
N GLN A 159 -4.57 -13.21 10.60
CA GLN A 159 -4.36 -11.90 10.01
C GLN A 159 -3.38 -11.96 8.85
N LYS A 160 -3.64 -11.14 7.81
CA LYS A 160 -2.66 -10.89 6.75
C LYS A 160 -1.42 -10.26 7.37
N ASN A 161 -0.26 -10.87 7.14
CA ASN A 161 1.01 -10.43 7.71
C ASN A 161 2.15 -10.77 6.74
N GLY A 162 3.29 -10.07 6.80
CA GLY A 162 4.40 -10.34 5.89
C GLY A 162 4.10 -9.90 4.45
N LYS A 163 4.54 -10.68 3.46
CA LYS A 163 4.35 -10.35 2.04
C LYS A 163 3.04 -10.95 1.50
N GLY A 164 2.34 -10.17 0.68
CA GLY A 164 1.14 -10.66 0.03
C GLY A 164 0.59 -9.74 -1.05
N VAL A 165 -0.19 -10.34 -1.92
CA VAL A 165 -0.91 -9.67 -3.01
C VAL A 165 -2.41 -9.70 -2.71
N PHE A 166 -3.05 -8.55 -2.78
CA PHE A 166 -4.49 -8.42 -2.76
C PHE A 166 -4.98 -7.92 -4.12
N ASN A 167 -5.89 -8.64 -4.74
CA ASN A 167 -6.58 -8.25 -5.96
C ASN A 167 -8.06 -8.04 -5.63
N TRP A 168 -8.58 -6.84 -5.92
CA TRP A 168 -9.98 -6.48 -5.59
C TRP A 168 -10.99 -6.96 -6.62
N GLY A 169 -10.54 -7.45 -7.79
CA GLY A 169 -11.41 -7.88 -8.88
C GLY A 169 -11.94 -6.75 -9.75
N ASP A 170 -11.74 -5.50 -9.36
CA ASP A 170 -12.12 -4.29 -10.09
C ASP A 170 -11.00 -3.73 -10.99
N GLY A 171 -9.87 -4.43 -11.07
CA GLY A 171 -8.65 -3.99 -11.74
C GLY A 171 -7.60 -3.41 -10.79
N SER A 172 -7.98 -3.10 -9.55
CA SER A 172 -7.02 -2.65 -8.56
C SER A 172 -6.29 -3.83 -7.89
N MET A 173 -5.02 -3.60 -7.53
CA MET A 173 -4.16 -4.61 -6.92
C MET A 173 -3.11 -3.97 -6.02
N TYR A 174 -2.88 -4.58 -4.87
CA TYR A 174 -1.73 -4.27 -4.01
C TYR A 174 -0.79 -5.46 -3.93
N ASP A 175 0.50 -5.21 -4.14
CA ASP A 175 1.58 -6.16 -3.94
C ASP A 175 2.60 -5.54 -2.98
N GLY A 176 2.69 -6.09 -1.78
CA GLY A 176 3.55 -5.48 -0.74
C GLY A 176 3.48 -6.16 0.60
N GLN A 177 3.92 -5.40 1.60
CA GLN A 177 3.98 -5.85 2.99
C GLN A 177 2.67 -5.55 3.72
N TRP A 178 2.33 -6.44 4.65
CA TRP A 178 1.13 -6.40 5.47
C TRP A 178 1.52 -6.54 6.95
N SER A 179 0.79 -5.90 7.81
CA SER A 179 0.87 -6.05 9.26
C SER A 179 -0.53 -5.95 9.86
N ASN A 180 -0.98 -7.00 10.55
CA ASN A 180 -2.29 -7.06 11.19
C ASN A 180 -3.44 -6.64 10.27
N ASN A 181 -3.51 -7.24 9.07
CA ASN A 181 -4.47 -6.96 8.00
C ASN A 181 -4.32 -5.60 7.27
N LEU A 182 -3.42 -4.71 7.68
CA LEU A 182 -3.19 -3.40 7.09
C LEU A 182 -1.96 -3.41 6.18
N ARG A 183 -2.00 -2.65 5.07
CA ARG A 183 -0.83 -2.40 4.22
C ARG A 183 0.23 -1.65 5.04
N SER A 184 1.45 -2.12 4.99
CA SER A 184 2.57 -1.61 5.79
C SER A 184 3.89 -1.79 5.03
N GLY A 185 4.94 -1.08 5.41
CA GLY A 185 6.25 -1.21 4.79
C GLY A 185 6.26 -0.85 3.30
N LYS A 186 6.98 -1.60 2.48
CA LYS A 186 7.08 -1.33 1.03
C LYS A 186 6.00 -2.08 0.25
N GLY A 187 5.40 -1.39 -0.73
CA GLY A 187 4.41 -2.00 -1.61
C GLY A 187 4.11 -1.18 -2.85
N THR A 188 3.51 -1.85 -3.82
CA THR A 188 3.00 -1.27 -5.06
C THR A 188 1.49 -1.39 -5.07
N PHE A 189 0.79 -0.29 -5.26
CA PHE A 189 -0.64 -0.27 -5.50
C PHE A 189 -0.89 0.16 -6.95
N LYS A 190 -1.60 -0.67 -7.68
CA LYS A 190 -2.19 -0.34 -8.99
C LYS A 190 -3.65 -0.03 -8.76
N TYR A 191 -4.06 1.15 -9.18
CA TYR A 191 -5.46 1.60 -9.12
C TYR A 191 -6.22 1.15 -10.37
N ALA A 192 -7.54 1.01 -10.24
CA ALA A 192 -8.41 0.58 -11.34
C ALA A 192 -8.39 1.55 -12.55
N ASP A 193 -8.13 2.83 -12.30
CA ASP A 193 -8.00 3.88 -13.33
C ASP A 193 -6.65 3.89 -14.07
N GLY A 194 -5.71 3.02 -13.65
CA GLY A 194 -4.38 2.90 -14.25
C GLY A 194 -3.26 3.65 -13.52
N ASP A 195 -3.59 4.41 -12.49
CA ASP A 195 -2.57 5.02 -11.63
C ASP A 195 -1.74 3.95 -10.90
N VAL A 196 -0.50 4.27 -10.54
CA VAL A 196 0.37 3.36 -9.79
C VAL A 196 1.12 4.11 -8.70
N TYR A 197 0.98 3.64 -7.46
CA TYR A 197 1.85 4.07 -6.37
C TYR A 197 2.87 3.00 -6.02
N ILE A 198 4.13 3.39 -5.88
CA ILE A 198 5.25 2.52 -5.46
C ILE A 198 5.94 3.23 -4.29
N GLY A 199 5.84 2.67 -3.09
CA GLY A 199 6.41 3.38 -1.94
C GLY A 199 6.17 2.72 -0.61
N GLN A 200 6.30 3.54 0.44
CA GLN A 200 6.11 3.13 1.82
C GLN A 200 4.66 3.31 2.24
N TRP A 201 4.20 2.42 3.11
CA TRP A 201 2.85 2.34 3.65
C TRP A 201 2.90 2.24 5.17
N ALA A 202 1.96 2.86 5.84
CA ALA A 202 1.68 2.67 7.25
C ALA A 202 0.18 2.76 7.48
N ASN A 203 -0.41 1.75 8.16
CA ASN A 203 -1.84 1.71 8.50
C ASN A 203 -2.75 1.98 7.28
N ASP A 204 -2.54 1.27 6.16
CA ASP A 204 -3.26 1.41 4.89
C ASP A 204 -3.07 2.74 4.15
N MET A 205 -2.26 3.66 4.65
CA MET A 205 -1.98 4.95 4.01
C MET A 205 -0.57 5.02 3.45
N GLN A 206 -0.39 5.75 2.35
CA GLN A 206 0.91 6.13 1.83
C GLN A 206 1.65 6.94 2.90
N ASN A 207 2.87 6.53 3.26
CA ASN A 207 3.62 7.18 4.34
C ASN A 207 5.12 6.97 4.15
N GLY A 208 5.92 8.03 4.16
CA GLY A 208 7.34 8.02 3.81
C GLY A 208 7.59 8.28 2.32
N ARG A 209 8.70 7.78 1.77
CA ARG A 209 9.05 8.01 0.35
C ARG A 209 8.23 7.16 -0.59
N GLY A 210 7.77 7.79 -1.68
CA GLY A 210 7.00 7.10 -2.73
C GLY A 210 7.09 7.74 -4.10
N ILE A 211 6.72 6.96 -5.10
CA ILE A 211 6.56 7.38 -6.50
C ILE A 211 5.10 7.14 -6.88
N TYR A 212 4.42 8.17 -7.32
CA TYR A 212 3.09 8.09 -7.89
C TYR A 212 3.15 8.35 -9.39
N LYS A 213 2.71 7.41 -10.17
CA LYS A 213 2.60 7.50 -11.63
C LYS A 213 1.14 7.62 -11.99
N PHE A 214 0.77 8.76 -12.53
CA PHE A 214 -0.58 9.04 -12.99
C PHE A 214 -0.81 8.42 -14.38
N GLN A 215 -2.01 8.01 -14.67
CA GLN A 215 -2.42 7.48 -15.98
C GLN A 215 -2.14 8.47 -17.14
N ASN A 216 -2.27 9.77 -16.85
CA ASN A 216 -1.99 10.84 -17.83
C ASN A 216 -0.50 11.01 -18.15
N GLY A 217 0.39 10.24 -17.52
CA GLY A 217 1.84 10.30 -17.70
C GLY A 217 2.59 11.24 -16.75
N ASP A 218 1.90 11.93 -15.86
CA ASP A 218 2.55 12.69 -14.78
C ASP A 218 3.24 11.73 -13.80
N VAL A 219 4.29 12.19 -13.13
CA VAL A 219 4.99 11.41 -12.10
C VAL A 219 5.35 12.32 -10.93
N TYR A 220 4.92 11.93 -9.75
CA TYR A 220 5.42 12.52 -8.50
C TYR A 220 6.37 11.55 -7.81
N GLU A 221 7.48 12.07 -7.30
CA GLU A 221 8.44 11.35 -6.46
C GLU A 221 8.77 12.23 -5.25
N GLY A 222 8.43 11.78 -4.04
CA GLY A 222 8.63 12.58 -2.83
C GLY A 222 8.10 11.94 -1.58
N ASP A 223 7.93 12.77 -0.55
CA ASP A 223 7.50 12.35 0.78
C ASP A 223 5.97 12.38 0.88
N TYR A 224 5.44 11.43 1.66
CA TYR A 224 4.02 11.30 2.00
C TYR A 224 3.83 11.20 3.51
N VAL A 225 2.79 11.79 4.00
CA VAL A 225 2.27 11.59 5.37
C VAL A 225 0.76 11.40 5.28
N ASN A 226 0.27 10.28 5.80
CA ASN A 226 -1.17 9.93 5.83
C ASN A 226 -1.87 10.07 4.48
N GLY A 227 -1.19 9.66 3.39
CA GLY A 227 -1.73 9.70 2.03
C GLY A 227 -1.49 11.01 1.28
N GLU A 228 -1.02 12.04 1.93
CA GLU A 228 -0.81 13.36 1.32
C GLU A 228 0.66 13.62 1.01
N ARG A 229 0.93 14.26 -0.15
CA ARG A 229 2.28 14.72 -0.52
C ARG A 229 2.72 15.80 0.45
N THR A 230 3.93 15.67 0.98
CA THR A 230 4.50 16.61 1.95
C THR A 230 6.02 16.71 1.78
N GLY A 231 6.67 17.59 2.55
CA GLY A 231 8.13 17.69 2.56
C GLY A 231 8.72 17.99 1.19
N SER A 232 9.76 17.27 0.79
CA SER A 232 10.45 17.49 -0.48
C SER A 232 9.99 16.51 -1.56
N GLY A 233 9.80 17.03 -2.77
CA GLY A 233 9.37 16.19 -3.89
C GLY A 233 9.72 16.76 -5.26
N ILE A 234 9.59 15.89 -6.26
CA ILE A 234 9.73 16.21 -7.68
C ILE A 234 8.42 15.81 -8.36
N PHE A 235 7.82 16.76 -9.08
CA PHE A 235 6.67 16.53 -9.94
C PHE A 235 7.09 16.71 -11.40
N LYS A 236 7.05 15.65 -12.18
CA LYS A 236 7.30 15.64 -13.62
C LYS A 236 5.97 15.59 -14.33
N TYR A 237 5.64 16.61 -15.08
CA TYR A 237 4.42 16.66 -15.86
C TYR A 237 4.60 15.95 -17.21
N ALA A 238 3.56 15.33 -17.72
CA ALA A 238 3.55 14.66 -19.02
C ALA A 238 3.88 15.61 -20.18
N ASN A 239 3.57 16.91 -20.04
CA ASN A 239 3.90 17.95 -21.00
C ASN A 239 5.40 18.30 -21.05
N GLY A 240 6.20 17.76 -20.11
CA GLY A 240 7.64 17.97 -20.00
C GLY A 240 8.06 19.06 -19.02
N ASP A 241 7.12 19.70 -18.31
CA ASP A 241 7.44 20.61 -17.22
C ASP A 241 7.94 19.81 -15.99
N LYS A 242 8.69 20.45 -15.11
CA LYS A 242 9.21 19.83 -13.90
C LYS A 242 9.22 20.80 -12.73
N TYR A 243 8.55 20.41 -11.66
CA TYR A 243 8.66 21.08 -10.37
C TYR A 243 9.59 20.27 -9.44
N THR A 244 10.45 20.96 -8.71
CA THR A 244 11.27 20.40 -7.63
C THR A 244 11.20 21.35 -6.46
N GLY A 245 10.69 20.87 -5.32
CA GLY A 245 10.49 21.76 -4.18
C GLY A 245 9.68 21.14 -3.06
N GLN A 246 9.16 22.01 -2.21
CA GLN A 246 8.39 21.66 -1.04
C GLN A 246 6.91 21.49 -1.35
N PHE A 247 6.30 20.55 -0.63
CA PHE A 247 4.87 20.24 -0.64
C PHE A 247 4.32 20.30 0.77
N ARG A 248 3.05 20.67 0.89
CA ARG A 248 2.26 20.62 2.12
C ARG A 248 0.82 20.33 1.77
N GLU A 249 0.21 19.32 2.44
CA GLU A 249 -1.20 18.95 2.23
C GLU A 249 -1.55 18.75 0.74
N GLY A 250 -0.61 18.10 0.00
CA GLY A 250 -0.78 17.84 -1.43
C GLY A 250 -0.35 18.95 -2.38
N ASP A 251 -0.27 20.20 -1.93
CA ASP A 251 0.04 21.37 -2.75
C ASP A 251 1.53 21.72 -2.76
N LYS A 252 2.00 22.40 -3.82
CA LYS A 252 3.31 23.07 -3.82
C LYS A 252 3.25 24.23 -2.82
N ASP A 253 4.04 24.15 -1.76
CA ASP A 253 4.07 25.16 -0.68
C ASP A 253 5.48 25.23 -0.07
N GLY A 254 6.05 26.42 0.06
CA GLY A 254 7.41 26.64 0.49
C GLY A 254 8.35 27.00 -0.65
N GLN A 255 9.61 26.59 -0.62
CA GLN A 255 10.58 26.85 -1.67
C GLN A 255 10.51 25.84 -2.80
N GLY A 256 10.59 26.30 -4.05
CA GLY A 256 10.55 25.39 -5.19
C GLY A 256 11.01 26.02 -6.50
N THR A 257 11.37 25.15 -7.43
CA THR A 257 11.76 25.47 -8.80
C THR A 257 10.79 24.81 -9.76
N LEU A 258 10.19 25.58 -10.64
CA LEU A 258 9.43 25.11 -11.80
C LEU A 258 10.22 25.41 -13.07
N ALA A 259 10.63 24.37 -13.77
CA ALA A 259 11.21 24.45 -15.09
C ALA A 259 10.16 24.04 -16.12
N TRP A 260 9.77 24.95 -16.99
CA TRP A 260 8.87 24.67 -18.09
C TRP A 260 9.62 24.06 -19.29
N LYS A 261 8.96 23.21 -20.04
CA LYS A 261 9.49 22.60 -21.28
C LYS A 261 9.96 23.66 -22.28
N ASN A 262 9.33 24.84 -22.30
CA ASN A 262 9.70 25.95 -23.19
C ASN A 262 11.02 26.64 -22.81
N GLY A 263 11.66 26.24 -21.71
CA GLY A 263 12.93 26.78 -21.23
C GLY A 263 12.80 27.92 -20.21
N ASN A 264 11.60 28.31 -19.84
CA ASN A 264 11.42 29.23 -18.71
C ASN A 264 11.69 28.53 -17.38
N VAL A 265 12.16 29.28 -16.36
CA VAL A 265 12.42 28.76 -15.03
C VAL A 265 11.97 29.74 -13.97
N TYR A 266 11.15 29.30 -13.04
CA TYR A 266 10.82 30.03 -11.83
C TYR A 266 11.49 29.39 -10.63
N ILE A 267 12.13 30.17 -9.78
CA ILE A 267 12.73 29.76 -8.51
C ILE A 267 12.21 30.71 -7.44
N GLY A 268 11.54 30.21 -6.42
CA GLY A 268 11.01 31.08 -5.38
C GLY A 268 10.02 30.41 -4.45
N GLN A 269 9.28 31.27 -3.76
CA GLN A 269 8.28 30.87 -2.79
C GLN A 269 6.96 30.48 -3.48
N TRP A 270 6.34 29.43 -2.94
CA TRP A 270 5.07 28.86 -3.39
C TRP A 270 4.07 28.83 -2.25
N LYS A 271 2.81 28.99 -2.57
CA LYS A 271 1.69 28.81 -1.65
C LYS A 271 0.48 28.30 -2.43
N ARG A 272 -0.06 27.15 -2.02
CA ARG A 272 -1.22 26.50 -2.64
C ARG A 272 -1.09 26.47 -4.18
N ASP A 273 -0.03 25.78 -4.65
CA ASP A 273 0.29 25.57 -6.07
C ASP A 273 0.66 26.83 -6.88
N LYS A 274 0.72 28.02 -6.26
CA LYS A 274 1.00 29.28 -6.96
C LYS A 274 2.27 29.94 -6.46
N PRO A 275 3.10 30.55 -7.35
CA PRO A 275 4.14 31.46 -6.95
C PRO A 275 3.60 32.56 -6.01
N ASN A 276 4.21 32.70 -4.83
CA ASN A 276 3.73 33.65 -3.81
C ASN A 276 4.88 34.03 -2.86
N GLY A 277 5.20 35.31 -2.79
CA GLY A 277 6.35 35.83 -2.06
C GLY A 277 7.52 36.15 -2.99
N LYS A 278 8.76 36.06 -2.52
CA LYS A 278 9.94 36.41 -3.31
C LYS A 278 10.27 35.27 -4.31
N GLY A 279 10.60 35.69 -5.55
CA GLY A 279 11.00 34.72 -6.58
C GLY A 279 11.76 35.37 -7.74
N LYS A 280 12.36 34.50 -8.52
CA LYS A 280 13.11 34.78 -9.75
C LYS A 280 12.49 34.02 -10.90
N LEU A 281 12.09 34.72 -11.95
CA LEU A 281 11.62 34.15 -13.20
C LEU A 281 12.64 34.44 -14.30
N THR A 282 13.18 33.39 -14.89
CA THR A 282 14.07 33.48 -16.06
C THR A 282 13.27 33.04 -17.28
N ILE A 283 13.20 33.89 -18.29
CA ILE A 283 12.54 33.58 -19.56
C ILE A 283 13.58 33.03 -20.55
N LYS A 284 13.16 32.14 -21.43
CA LYS A 284 14.02 31.51 -22.45
C LYS A 284 14.87 32.46 -23.27
N ASN A 285 14.36 33.67 -23.56
CA ASN A 285 15.10 34.67 -24.30
C ASN A 285 16.23 35.36 -23.52
N GLY A 286 16.39 35.02 -22.21
CA GLY A 286 17.41 35.57 -21.32
C GLY A 286 16.93 36.69 -20.40
N ASP A 287 15.68 37.14 -20.51
CA ASP A 287 15.14 38.11 -19.57
C ASP A 287 14.96 37.47 -18.18
N VAL A 288 15.24 38.26 -17.14
CA VAL A 288 15.15 37.84 -15.76
C VAL A 288 14.36 38.84 -14.96
N PHE A 289 13.27 38.38 -14.32
CA PHE A 289 12.58 39.11 -13.28
C PHE A 289 12.96 38.59 -11.91
N GLU A 290 13.29 39.47 -10.99
CA GLU A 290 13.49 39.17 -9.55
C GLU A 290 12.64 40.13 -8.73
N GLY A 291 11.73 39.58 -7.90
CA GLY A 291 10.80 40.42 -7.14
C GLY A 291 9.74 39.62 -6.42
N HIS A 292 8.60 40.29 -6.19
CA HIS A 292 7.49 39.72 -5.46
C HIS A 292 6.42 39.15 -6.40
N PHE A 293 5.85 38.06 -5.97
CA PHE A 293 4.73 37.38 -6.60
C PHE A 293 3.56 37.26 -5.63
N LYS A 294 2.34 37.36 -6.14
CA LYS A 294 1.12 37.14 -5.39
C LYS A 294 0.13 36.36 -6.26
N ASN A 295 -0.31 35.21 -5.75
CA ASN A 295 -1.26 34.33 -6.43
C ASN A 295 -0.87 33.97 -7.89
N GLY A 296 0.43 33.77 -8.15
CA GLY A 296 0.96 33.43 -9.47
C GLY A 296 1.36 34.63 -10.35
N ASN A 297 0.99 35.85 -10.00
CA ASN A 297 1.33 37.05 -10.77
C ASN A 297 2.48 37.81 -10.13
N ILE A 298 3.27 38.49 -10.94
CA ILE A 298 4.20 39.52 -10.47
C ILE A 298 3.39 40.63 -9.80
N ASP A 299 3.62 40.90 -8.51
CA ASP A 299 2.88 41.88 -7.74
C ASP A 299 3.74 42.42 -6.59
N GLY A 300 3.98 43.72 -6.54
CA GLY A 300 4.91 44.37 -5.61
C GLY A 300 6.19 44.86 -6.29
N GLU A 301 7.24 45.07 -5.53
CA GLU A 301 8.52 45.53 -6.04
C GLU A 301 9.29 44.42 -6.81
N GLY A 302 9.96 44.84 -7.90
CA GLY A 302 10.80 43.92 -8.66
C GLY A 302 11.73 44.64 -9.64
N VAL A 303 12.67 43.83 -10.12
CA VAL A 303 13.66 44.24 -11.13
C VAL A 303 13.56 43.30 -12.31
N ILE A 304 13.46 43.85 -13.52
CA ILE A 304 13.67 43.10 -14.77
C ILE A 304 15.07 43.44 -15.28
N ARG A 305 15.84 42.43 -15.62
CA ARG A 305 17.06 42.52 -16.44
C ARG A 305 16.75 41.89 -17.79
N PHE A 306 16.78 42.73 -18.84
CA PHE A 306 16.53 42.28 -20.21
C PHE A 306 17.82 41.66 -20.79
N ALA A 307 17.64 40.71 -21.69
CA ALA A 307 18.77 40.00 -22.37
C ALA A 307 19.67 40.98 -23.15
N ASP A 308 19.16 42.12 -23.60
CA ASP A 308 19.91 43.17 -24.32
C ASP A 308 20.73 44.09 -23.40
N GLY A 309 20.66 43.88 -22.08
CA GLY A 309 21.34 44.66 -21.05
C GLY A 309 20.54 45.79 -20.45
N ALA A 310 19.34 46.08 -20.94
CA ALA A 310 18.45 47.07 -20.32
C ALA A 310 17.94 46.57 -18.95
N LYS A 311 17.50 47.53 -18.11
CA LYS A 311 16.96 47.21 -16.77
C LYS A 311 15.70 48.01 -16.51
N PHE A 312 14.78 47.39 -15.78
CA PHE A 312 13.62 48.04 -15.19
C PHE A 312 13.58 47.74 -13.69
N LYS A 313 13.44 48.75 -12.85
CA LYS A 313 13.23 48.60 -11.42
C LYS A 313 11.97 49.39 -11.05
N GLY A 314 11.00 48.76 -10.43
CA GLY A 314 9.76 49.45 -10.07
C GLY A 314 8.72 48.56 -9.45
N HIS A 315 7.51 49.08 -9.34
CA HIS A 315 6.38 48.37 -8.78
C HIS A 315 5.55 47.71 -9.89
N PHE A 316 4.93 46.60 -9.52
CA PHE A 316 4.03 45.84 -10.37
C PHE A 316 2.72 45.57 -9.63
N LYS A 317 1.63 45.52 -10.37
CA LYS A 317 0.31 45.12 -9.91
C LYS A 317 -0.31 44.18 -10.93
N ASN A 318 -0.66 42.96 -10.51
CA ASN A 318 -1.24 41.93 -11.39
C ASN A 318 -0.45 41.74 -12.72
N GLY A 319 0.87 41.69 -12.65
CA GLY A 319 1.76 41.47 -13.79
C GLY A 319 2.05 42.72 -14.64
N LYS A 320 1.44 43.87 -14.34
CA LYS A 320 1.67 45.12 -15.06
C LYS A 320 2.53 46.10 -14.25
N ARG A 321 3.43 46.84 -14.92
CA ARG A 321 4.16 47.95 -14.29
C ARG A 321 3.15 48.96 -13.73
N ASN A 322 3.28 49.33 -12.46
CA ASN A 322 2.32 50.21 -11.80
C ASN A 322 2.99 50.91 -10.61
N GLY A 323 3.09 52.23 -10.63
CA GLY A 323 3.76 53.04 -9.63
C GLY A 323 5.12 53.58 -10.07
N PRO A 324 5.97 54.07 -9.15
CA PRO A 324 7.25 54.62 -9.46
C PRO A 324 8.20 53.59 -10.08
N ALA A 325 9.01 54.02 -11.05
CA ALA A 325 9.90 53.16 -11.76
C ALA A 325 11.15 53.87 -12.27
N ILE A 326 12.21 53.10 -12.43
CA ILE A 326 13.46 53.47 -13.06
C ILE A 326 13.72 52.52 -14.22
N GLU A 327 13.97 53.01 -15.40
CA GLU A 327 14.44 52.25 -16.55
C GLU A 327 15.85 52.68 -16.93
N GLU A 328 16.68 51.71 -17.22
CA GLU A 328 18.01 51.94 -17.79
C GLU A 328 18.10 51.21 -19.14
N SER A 329 18.28 51.98 -20.23
CA SER A 329 18.49 51.38 -21.54
C SER A 329 19.91 50.80 -21.65
N LYS A 330 20.14 49.91 -22.62
CA LYS A 330 21.50 49.37 -22.94
C LYS A 330 22.51 50.51 -23.25
N ASN A 331 22.01 51.66 -23.71
CA ASN A 331 22.85 52.82 -24.07
C ASN A 331 23.12 53.73 -22.87
N GLY A 332 22.61 53.40 -21.67
CA GLY A 332 22.80 54.17 -20.46
C GLY A 332 21.83 55.35 -20.30
N LEU A 333 20.82 55.50 -21.17
CA LEU A 333 19.74 56.46 -20.93
C LEU A 333 18.89 55.96 -19.75
N ARG A 334 18.65 56.79 -18.73
CA ARG A 334 17.91 56.48 -17.54
C ARG A 334 16.62 57.30 -17.49
N PHE A 335 15.49 56.59 -17.50
CA PHE A 335 14.16 57.15 -17.26
C PHE A 335 13.78 56.97 -15.78
N GLU A 336 13.31 58.04 -15.14
CA GLU A 336 12.71 58.05 -13.79
C GLU A 336 11.32 58.62 -13.89
N GLY A 337 10.28 57.84 -13.55
CA GLY A 337 8.89 58.25 -13.71
C GLY A 337 7.89 57.28 -13.13
N PHE A 338 6.68 57.32 -13.61
CA PHE A 338 5.55 56.54 -13.10
C PHE A 338 4.92 55.69 -14.21
N TYR A 339 4.31 54.59 -13.78
CA TYR A 339 3.51 53.69 -14.62
C TYR A 339 2.12 53.51 -14.03
N VAL A 340 1.10 53.46 -14.87
CA VAL A 340 -0.27 53.05 -14.57
C VAL A 340 -0.68 51.98 -15.60
N ASP A 341 -1.10 50.82 -15.13
CA ASP A 341 -1.53 49.68 -15.96
C ASP A 341 -0.58 49.37 -17.14
N GLY A 342 0.74 49.40 -16.88
CA GLY A 342 1.79 49.06 -17.84
C GLY A 342 2.19 50.22 -18.78
N ARG A 343 1.60 51.41 -18.66
CA ARG A 343 1.91 52.56 -19.50
C ARG A 343 2.55 53.65 -18.66
N ARG A 344 3.54 54.37 -19.22
CA ARG A 344 4.10 55.57 -18.59
C ARG A 344 2.97 56.59 -18.36
N ASP A 345 2.90 57.11 -17.14
CA ASP A 345 1.87 58.09 -16.75
C ASP A 345 2.40 59.01 -15.63
N GLY A 346 2.15 60.30 -15.69
CA GLY A 346 2.68 61.27 -14.74
C GLY A 346 4.03 61.90 -15.12
N ARG A 347 4.62 62.60 -14.19
CA ARG A 347 5.89 63.31 -14.40
C ARG A 347 7.04 62.32 -14.61
N PHE A 348 8.01 62.72 -15.45
CA PHE A 348 9.22 61.94 -15.72
C PHE A 348 10.44 62.85 -15.89
N VAL A 349 11.61 62.25 -15.67
CA VAL A 349 12.92 62.81 -15.99
C VAL A 349 13.74 61.73 -16.73
N GLU A 350 14.39 62.13 -17.83
CA GLU A 350 15.37 61.29 -18.53
C GLU A 350 16.75 61.92 -18.38
N LYS A 351 17.73 61.03 -18.04
CA LYS A 351 19.14 61.41 -17.83
C LYS A 351 20.05 60.57 -18.73
N ASP A 352 21.14 61.22 -19.20
CA ASP A 352 22.20 60.52 -19.91
C ASP A 352 23.09 59.68 -18.96
N ARG A 353 24.16 59.05 -19.49
CA ARG A 353 25.11 58.26 -18.71
C ARG A 353 25.87 59.07 -17.65
N ASN A 354 26.00 60.39 -17.87
CA ASN A 354 26.71 61.28 -16.96
C ASN A 354 25.74 61.86 -15.90
N GLY A 355 24.47 61.48 -15.95
CA GLY A 355 23.43 61.95 -15.04
C GLY A 355 22.87 63.32 -15.43
N GLN A 356 23.20 63.88 -16.61
CA GLN A 356 22.66 65.13 -17.10
C GLN A 356 21.21 64.92 -17.60
N ILE A 357 20.31 65.84 -17.28
CA ILE A 357 18.91 65.79 -17.73
C ILE A 357 18.87 66.07 -19.22
N VAL A 358 18.38 65.12 -20.00
CA VAL A 358 18.24 65.26 -21.46
C VAL A 358 16.77 65.48 -21.86
N ALA A 359 15.83 65.10 -20.98
CA ALA A 359 14.43 65.34 -21.17
C ALA A 359 13.65 65.33 -19.86
N GLN A 360 12.57 66.07 -19.75
CA GLN A 360 11.60 66.04 -18.67
C GLN A 360 10.23 66.44 -19.17
N GLY A 361 9.17 66.06 -18.44
CA GLY A 361 7.80 66.41 -18.84
C GLY A 361 6.78 65.52 -18.15
N THR A 362 5.65 65.29 -18.81
CA THR A 362 4.54 64.54 -18.32
C THR A 362 4.08 63.54 -19.39
N TYR A 363 3.79 62.28 -18.98
CA TYR A 363 3.05 61.30 -19.79
C TYR A 363 1.59 61.25 -19.35
N VAL A 364 0.67 61.14 -20.29
CA VAL A 364 -0.74 60.84 -20.04
C VAL A 364 -1.11 59.58 -20.83
N ARG A 365 -1.48 58.52 -20.14
CA ARG A 365 -1.83 57.20 -20.75
C ARG A 365 -0.83 56.72 -21.81
N GLY A 366 0.48 56.89 -21.56
CA GLY A 366 1.57 56.47 -22.43
C GLY A 366 1.96 57.46 -23.54
N LYS A 367 1.29 58.59 -23.67
CA LYS A 367 1.64 59.64 -24.63
C LYS A 367 2.38 60.78 -23.91
N ARG A 368 3.54 61.16 -24.45
CA ARG A 368 4.28 62.35 -23.96
C ARG A 368 3.53 63.62 -24.33
N GLN A 369 3.26 64.50 -23.38
CA GLN A 369 2.64 65.75 -23.60
C GLN A 369 3.66 66.73 -24.16
N THR A 370 3.33 67.37 -25.25
CA THR A 370 4.07 68.47 -25.85
C THR A 370 3.48 69.79 -25.34
N GLU A 371 4.22 70.97 -25.49
CA GLU A 371 3.72 72.30 -25.09
C GLU A 371 2.47 72.66 -25.85
N SER A 372 2.24 72.15 -27.06
CA SER A 372 1.06 72.33 -27.86
C SER A 372 -0.22 71.67 -27.37
N ASP A 373 -0.12 70.70 -26.42
CA ASP A 373 -1.27 69.94 -25.88
C ASP A 373 -1.83 70.56 -24.57
N LYS A 374 -1.44 71.87 -24.29
CA LYS A 374 -1.82 72.58 -23.06
C LYS A 374 -2.92 73.60 -23.25
N ASP A 375 -3.47 73.73 -24.46
CA ASP A 375 -4.59 74.59 -24.78
C ASP A 375 -5.95 73.90 -24.79
#